data_0ff08c897b51059d8a24e8049c36c02a
#
_entry.id   0ff08c897b51059d8a24e8049c36c02a
#
_cell.length_a   1.000
_cell.length_b   1.000
_cell.length_c   1.000
_cell.angle_alpha   90.00
_cell.angle_beta   90.00
_cell.angle_gamma   90.00
#
_symmetry.space_group_name_H-M   'P 1'
#
loop_
_entity.id
_entity.type
_entity.pdbx_description
1 polymer ?
#
loop_
_entity_poly.entity_id
_entity_poly.type
_entity_poly.pdbx_seq_one_letter_code
_entity_poly.pdbx_strand_id
1 'polypeptide(L)'
;MPIERLRKICCWLAFALIAASIWMAILENGLRDPKLPDGMKNPGIAMELVNTPEEVRGLANNPQNLQTLNLLQVWDERLFIPVYVLFYGAGGIFAFRSQRQSWLRWFGVAIVVLVAVGAMVDYFEDQAIFGALSDPDHANATDISRTSYVKWGLLYAMLACFVPLFLRRWQSATLRVLGLPFAVYAGFSGVTGVLSCFAGSRQLVESTATGLAAPVLFFMPFLALFHEGAMEGLNWLGNLPLLKILISWPEIKEPRSDAAANPRTRS
;
A
#
# COMPACT_ATOMS: atom_id res chain seq x y z
N MET A 1 -11.31 -8.99 18.77
CA MET A 1 -9.85 -8.73 18.99
C MET A 1 -9.69 -7.29 19.44
N PRO A 2 -8.96 -6.97 20.52
CA PRO A 2 -8.65 -5.60 20.95
C PRO A 2 -7.90 -4.83 19.88
N ILE A 3 -8.12 -3.49 19.77
CA ILE A 3 -7.51 -2.65 18.75
C ILE A 3 -5.98 -2.62 18.88
N GLU A 4 -5.47 -2.73 20.13
CA GLU A 4 -4.04 -2.79 20.42
C GLU A 4 -3.36 -4.03 19.84
N ARG A 5 -4.02 -5.20 19.91
CA ARG A 5 -3.49 -6.42 19.27
C ARG A 5 -3.45 -6.28 17.76
N LEU A 6 -4.49 -5.68 17.19
CA LEU A 6 -4.55 -5.46 15.74
C LEU A 6 -3.45 -4.50 15.29
N ARG A 7 -3.18 -3.42 16.07
CA ARG A 7 -2.07 -2.52 15.81
C ARG A 7 -0.72 -3.26 15.81
N LYS A 8 -0.48 -4.13 16.82
CA LYS A 8 0.74 -4.95 16.88
C LYS A 8 0.89 -5.86 15.66
N ILE A 9 -0.21 -6.48 15.23
CA ILE A 9 -0.23 -7.32 14.02
C ILE A 9 0.16 -6.48 12.79
N CYS A 10 -0.44 -5.29 12.60
CA CYS A 10 -0.08 -4.41 11.48
C CYS A 10 1.40 -4.05 11.50
N CYS A 11 1.98 -3.79 12.68
CA CYS A 11 3.40 -3.48 12.81
C CYS A 11 4.29 -4.66 12.39
N TRP A 12 4.02 -5.87 12.88
CA TRP A 12 4.79 -7.05 12.51
C TRP A 12 4.65 -7.39 11.02
N LEU A 13 3.45 -7.24 10.46
CA LEU A 13 3.23 -7.42 9.02
C LEU A 13 3.93 -6.35 8.20
N ALA A 14 4.06 -5.10 8.69
CA ALA A 14 4.86 -4.07 8.05
C ALA A 14 6.34 -4.48 7.95
N PHE A 15 6.92 -5.05 9.02
CA PHE A 15 8.27 -5.61 8.97
C PHE A 15 8.39 -6.77 7.99
N ALA A 16 7.44 -7.70 8.03
CA ALA A 16 7.43 -8.83 7.11
C ALA A 16 7.38 -8.34 5.64
N LEU A 17 6.57 -7.31 5.36
CA LEU A 17 6.47 -6.74 4.01
C LEU A 17 7.76 -6.04 3.59
N ILE A 18 8.43 -5.29 4.51
CA ILE A 18 9.74 -4.71 4.21
C ILE A 18 10.77 -5.80 3.92
N ALA A 19 10.80 -6.85 4.74
CA ALA A 19 11.73 -7.96 4.53
C ALA A 19 11.49 -8.68 3.19
N ALA A 20 10.21 -8.89 2.83
CA ALA A 20 9.82 -9.45 1.53
C ALA A 20 10.23 -8.52 0.38
N SER A 21 10.01 -7.20 0.50
CA SER A 21 10.41 -6.21 -0.52
C SER A 21 11.94 -6.18 -0.70
N ILE A 22 12.71 -6.24 0.39
CA ILE A 22 14.18 -6.31 0.33
C ILE A 22 14.62 -7.60 -0.37
N TRP A 23 13.97 -8.72 -0.05
CA TRP A 23 14.26 -9.98 -0.69
C TRP A 23 14.01 -9.95 -2.20
N MET A 24 12.87 -9.40 -2.64
CA MET A 24 12.58 -9.20 -4.06
C MET A 24 13.63 -8.32 -4.74
N ALA A 25 14.01 -7.20 -4.12
CA ALA A 25 15.06 -6.32 -4.65
C ALA A 25 16.44 -7.01 -4.75
N ILE A 26 16.77 -7.90 -3.80
CA ILE A 26 18.01 -8.71 -3.89
C ILE A 26 17.96 -9.65 -5.10
N LEU A 27 16.82 -10.28 -5.36
CA LEU A 27 16.64 -11.14 -6.52
C LEU A 27 16.72 -10.35 -7.83
N GLU A 28 16.06 -9.18 -7.91
CA GLU A 28 16.14 -8.28 -9.08
C GLU A 28 17.57 -7.88 -9.41
N ASN A 29 18.42 -7.65 -8.40
CA ASN A 29 19.84 -7.35 -8.59
C ASN A 29 20.64 -8.55 -9.18
N GLY A 30 20.07 -9.72 -9.23
CA GLY A 30 20.64 -10.90 -9.93
C GLY A 30 20.48 -10.84 -11.46
N LEU A 31 19.65 -9.96 -11.98
CA LEU A 31 19.48 -9.74 -13.43
C LEU A 31 20.73 -9.07 -14.02
N ARG A 32 21.18 -9.56 -15.17
CA ARG A 32 22.36 -9.06 -15.88
C ARG A 32 21.95 -8.36 -17.18
N ASP A 33 22.14 -7.05 -17.22
CA ASP A 33 21.88 -6.21 -18.39
C ASP A 33 20.52 -6.50 -19.05
N PRO A 34 19.40 -6.52 -18.27
CA PRO A 34 18.07 -6.71 -18.83
C PRO A 34 17.75 -5.52 -19.74
N LYS A 35 17.22 -5.79 -20.94
CA LYS A 35 16.73 -4.72 -21.81
C LYS A 35 15.35 -4.30 -21.34
N LEU A 36 15.33 -3.20 -20.58
CA LEU A 36 14.07 -2.64 -20.07
C LEU A 36 13.29 -1.95 -21.21
N PRO A 37 11.95 -1.97 -21.15
CA PRO A 37 11.11 -1.12 -21.99
C PRO A 37 11.46 0.37 -21.78
N ASP A 38 11.22 1.19 -22.80
CA ASP A 38 11.60 2.60 -22.81
C ASP A 38 11.11 3.36 -21.57
N GLY A 39 12.05 4.00 -20.86
CA GLY A 39 11.81 4.84 -19.71
C GLY A 39 11.54 4.11 -18.40
N MET A 40 11.52 2.77 -18.39
CA MET A 40 11.43 1.95 -17.17
C MET A 40 12.79 1.80 -16.49
N LYS A 41 12.78 1.66 -15.16
CA LYS A 41 13.99 1.52 -14.33
C LYS A 41 13.97 0.25 -13.48
N ASN A 42 12.78 -0.20 -13.07
CA ASN A 42 12.62 -1.38 -12.24
C ASN A 42 12.29 -2.60 -13.11
N PRO A 43 13.13 -3.66 -13.13
CA PRO A 43 12.90 -4.83 -13.97
C PRO A 43 11.66 -5.64 -13.59
N GLY A 44 11.32 -5.71 -12.29
CA GLY A 44 10.11 -6.39 -11.81
C GLY A 44 8.87 -5.73 -12.38
N ILE A 45 8.71 -4.42 -12.15
CA ILE A 45 7.57 -3.66 -12.70
C ILE A 45 7.59 -3.65 -14.24
N ALA A 46 8.78 -3.64 -14.86
CA ALA A 46 8.91 -3.72 -16.31
C ALA A 46 8.34 -5.04 -16.87
N MET A 47 8.56 -6.18 -16.17
CA MET A 47 8.00 -7.46 -16.57
C MET A 47 6.48 -7.50 -16.50
N GLU A 48 5.90 -6.85 -15.51
CA GLU A 48 4.44 -6.72 -15.35
C GLU A 48 3.82 -5.82 -16.44
N LEU A 49 4.55 -4.84 -16.94
CA LEU A 49 4.05 -3.84 -17.90
C LEU A 49 4.55 -4.06 -19.33
N VAL A 50 5.02 -5.26 -19.68
CA VAL A 50 5.40 -5.63 -21.04
C VAL A 50 4.18 -5.58 -21.97
N ASN A 51 4.38 -5.09 -23.19
CA ASN A 51 3.31 -5.00 -24.20
C ASN A 51 3.60 -5.84 -25.44
N THR A 52 4.84 -6.29 -25.61
CA THR A 52 5.23 -7.08 -26.77
C THR A 52 6.09 -8.28 -26.39
N PRO A 53 6.11 -9.35 -27.20
CA PRO A 53 7.01 -10.48 -27.00
C PRO A 53 8.49 -10.07 -27.02
N GLU A 54 8.85 -9.03 -27.80
CA GLU A 54 10.21 -8.49 -27.88
C GLU A 54 10.66 -7.93 -26.53
N GLU A 55 9.77 -7.28 -25.77
CA GLU A 55 10.08 -6.77 -24.44
C GLU A 55 10.30 -7.91 -23.46
N VAL A 56 9.48 -8.98 -23.51
CA VAL A 56 9.69 -10.21 -22.71
C VAL A 56 11.06 -10.82 -23.00
N ARG A 57 11.41 -10.99 -24.29
CA ARG A 57 12.73 -11.48 -24.71
C ARG A 57 13.86 -10.54 -24.28
N GLY A 58 13.61 -9.23 -24.28
CA GLY A 58 14.58 -8.25 -23.83
C GLY A 58 14.93 -8.40 -22.35
N LEU A 59 13.93 -8.62 -21.51
CA LEU A 59 14.10 -8.88 -20.08
C LEU A 59 14.74 -10.24 -19.83
N ALA A 60 14.26 -11.31 -20.50
CA ALA A 60 14.74 -12.66 -20.38
C ALA A 60 15.91 -12.97 -21.37
N ASN A 61 16.74 -12.00 -21.70
CA ASN A 61 17.72 -12.02 -22.79
C ASN A 61 18.84 -13.05 -22.69
N ASN A 62 18.94 -13.75 -21.56
CA ASN A 62 19.89 -14.81 -21.32
C ASN A 62 19.33 -15.85 -20.32
N PRO A 63 19.88 -17.08 -20.23
CA PRO A 63 19.38 -18.13 -19.34
C PRO A 63 19.37 -17.74 -17.85
N GLN A 64 20.31 -16.92 -17.39
CA GLN A 64 20.36 -16.44 -16.02
C GLN A 64 19.21 -15.49 -15.72
N ASN A 65 18.91 -14.54 -16.60
CA ASN A 65 17.78 -13.62 -16.44
C ASN A 65 16.46 -14.36 -16.46
N LEU A 66 16.29 -15.31 -17.38
CA LEU A 66 15.10 -16.17 -17.42
C LEU A 66 14.89 -16.93 -16.10
N GLN A 67 15.96 -17.52 -15.55
CA GLN A 67 15.91 -18.20 -14.27
C GLN A 67 15.57 -17.24 -13.12
N THR A 68 16.18 -16.05 -13.10
CA THR A 68 15.94 -15.05 -12.06
C THR A 68 14.51 -14.51 -12.12
N LEU A 69 13.97 -14.22 -13.31
CA LEU A 69 12.59 -13.79 -13.49
C LEU A 69 11.61 -14.87 -13.03
N ASN A 70 11.82 -16.13 -13.39
CA ASN A 70 10.99 -17.22 -12.88
C ASN A 70 11.05 -17.33 -11.36
N LEU A 71 12.22 -17.13 -10.76
CA LEU A 71 12.38 -17.16 -9.30
C LEU A 71 11.66 -15.97 -8.64
N LEU A 72 11.72 -14.79 -9.24
CA LEU A 72 10.96 -13.60 -8.80
C LEU A 72 9.47 -13.90 -8.75
N GLN A 73 8.89 -14.46 -9.82
CA GLN A 73 7.48 -14.80 -9.86
C GLN A 73 7.09 -15.84 -8.79
N VAL A 74 7.93 -16.86 -8.56
CA VAL A 74 7.69 -17.85 -7.49
C VAL A 74 7.65 -17.20 -6.12
N TRP A 75 8.56 -16.26 -5.83
CA TRP A 75 8.58 -15.56 -4.54
C TRP A 75 7.50 -14.50 -4.43
N ASP A 76 7.09 -13.88 -5.54
CA ASP A 76 5.94 -12.98 -5.56
C ASP A 76 4.68 -13.74 -5.15
N GLU A 77 4.34 -14.82 -5.85
CA GLU A 77 3.17 -15.64 -5.57
C GLU A 77 3.17 -16.23 -4.14
N ARG A 78 4.32 -16.76 -3.69
CA ARG A 78 4.39 -17.53 -2.44
C ARG A 78 4.67 -16.71 -1.19
N LEU A 79 5.29 -15.56 -1.32
CA LEU A 79 5.71 -14.73 -0.19
C LEU A 79 5.13 -13.34 -0.26
N PHE A 80 5.38 -12.59 -1.34
CA PHE A 80 5.08 -11.17 -1.40
C PHE A 80 3.57 -10.90 -1.41
N ILE A 81 2.82 -11.59 -2.30
CA ILE A 81 1.36 -11.48 -2.36
C ILE A 81 0.70 -11.82 -1.01
N PRO A 82 0.93 -12.98 -0.38
CA PRO A 82 0.36 -13.29 0.92
C PRO A 82 0.68 -12.24 2.00
N VAL A 83 1.92 -11.76 2.04
CA VAL A 83 2.35 -10.80 3.07
C VAL A 83 1.69 -9.45 2.88
N TYR A 84 1.64 -8.90 1.64
CA TYR A 84 0.99 -7.61 1.43
C TYR A 84 -0.53 -7.69 1.64
N VAL A 85 -1.18 -8.79 1.26
CA VAL A 85 -2.60 -9.01 1.50
C VAL A 85 -2.91 -9.02 2.99
N LEU A 86 -2.12 -9.73 3.77
CA LEU A 86 -2.27 -9.76 5.22
C LEU A 86 -2.03 -8.38 5.83
N PHE A 87 -1.00 -7.66 5.39
CA PHE A 87 -0.67 -6.32 5.90
C PHE A 87 -1.78 -5.30 5.59
N TYR A 88 -2.14 -5.13 4.33
CA TYR A 88 -3.16 -4.15 3.94
C TYR A 88 -4.54 -4.56 4.43
N GLY A 89 -4.86 -5.85 4.44
CA GLY A 89 -6.09 -6.38 5.01
C GLY A 89 -6.21 -6.08 6.51
N ALA A 90 -5.15 -6.35 7.29
CA ALA A 90 -5.10 -5.99 8.71
C ALA A 90 -5.19 -4.47 8.91
N GLY A 91 -4.52 -3.68 8.06
CA GLY A 91 -4.62 -2.22 8.04
C GLY A 91 -6.04 -1.73 7.76
N GLY A 92 -6.75 -2.35 6.84
CA GLY A 92 -8.16 -2.05 6.54
C GLY A 92 -9.08 -2.37 7.73
N ILE A 93 -8.89 -3.53 8.39
CA ILE A 93 -9.63 -3.88 9.60
C ILE A 93 -9.29 -2.91 10.74
N PHE A 94 -8.04 -2.49 10.86
CA PHE A 94 -7.61 -1.48 11.82
C PHE A 94 -8.28 -0.14 11.52
N ALA A 95 -8.31 0.31 10.27
CA ALA A 95 -8.99 1.52 9.84
C ALA A 95 -10.49 1.45 10.18
N PHE A 96 -11.19 0.35 9.83
CA PHE A 96 -12.59 0.14 10.15
C PHE A 96 -12.87 0.28 11.66
N ARG A 97 -12.06 -0.37 12.50
CA ARG A 97 -12.26 -0.38 13.96
C ARG A 97 -11.83 0.90 14.65
N SER A 98 -10.88 1.62 14.07
CA SER A 98 -10.31 2.81 14.67
C SER A 98 -11.12 4.07 14.40
N GLN A 99 -11.97 4.11 13.38
CA GLN A 99 -12.77 5.28 13.03
C GLN A 99 -14.04 5.37 13.88
N ARG A 100 -14.33 6.55 14.42
CA ARG A 100 -15.56 6.83 15.19
C ARG A 100 -16.77 7.04 14.29
N GLN A 101 -16.61 7.76 13.18
CA GLN A 101 -17.68 8.08 12.24
C GLN A 101 -17.99 6.86 11.37
N SER A 102 -19.28 6.49 11.26
CA SER A 102 -19.72 5.30 10.54
C SER A 102 -19.31 5.31 9.06
N TRP A 103 -19.41 6.46 8.38
CA TRP A 103 -19.05 6.57 6.96
C TRP A 103 -17.54 6.37 6.70
N LEU A 104 -16.67 6.79 7.64
CA LEU A 104 -15.22 6.58 7.52
C LEU A 104 -14.81 5.10 7.67
N ARG A 105 -15.64 4.29 8.33
CA ARG A 105 -15.40 2.84 8.44
C ARG A 105 -15.45 2.14 7.09
N TRP A 106 -16.24 2.64 6.15
CA TRP A 106 -16.33 2.07 4.83
C TRP A 106 -15.02 2.13 4.04
N PHE A 107 -14.14 3.11 4.32
CA PHE A 107 -12.78 3.09 3.76
C PHE A 107 -11.99 1.87 4.23
N GLY A 108 -12.15 1.44 5.49
CA GLY A 108 -11.53 0.20 5.97
C GLY A 108 -12.07 -1.04 5.26
N VAL A 109 -13.36 -1.10 4.98
CA VAL A 109 -13.96 -2.18 4.17
C VAL A 109 -13.43 -2.13 2.75
N ALA A 110 -13.39 -0.93 2.13
CA ALA A 110 -12.87 -0.75 0.78
C ALA A 110 -11.40 -1.23 0.67
N ILE A 111 -10.54 -0.92 1.64
CA ILE A 111 -9.16 -1.41 1.68
C ILE A 111 -9.13 -2.95 1.63
N VAL A 112 -9.92 -3.63 2.47
CA VAL A 112 -9.96 -5.10 2.52
C VAL A 112 -10.42 -5.68 1.18
N VAL A 113 -11.48 -5.12 0.60
CA VAL A 113 -12.02 -5.60 -0.68
C VAL A 113 -11.02 -5.35 -1.82
N LEU A 114 -10.47 -4.13 -1.90
CA LEU A 114 -9.56 -3.76 -2.98
C LEU A 114 -8.26 -4.58 -2.94
N VAL A 115 -7.70 -4.84 -1.75
CA VAL A 115 -6.50 -5.68 -1.65
C VAL A 115 -6.80 -7.13 -2.00
N ALA A 116 -7.96 -7.66 -1.59
CA ALA A 116 -8.33 -9.03 -1.91
C ALA A 116 -8.55 -9.23 -3.42
N VAL A 117 -9.26 -8.30 -4.08
CA VAL A 117 -9.45 -8.34 -5.53
C VAL A 117 -8.13 -8.09 -6.26
N GLY A 118 -7.31 -7.13 -5.79
CA GLY A 118 -5.98 -6.87 -6.34
C GLY A 118 -5.10 -8.12 -6.31
N ALA A 119 -5.08 -8.85 -5.20
CA ALA A 119 -4.31 -10.09 -5.07
C ALA A 119 -4.81 -11.21 -6.00
N MET A 120 -6.12 -11.30 -6.23
CA MET A 120 -6.65 -12.25 -7.22
C MET A 120 -6.17 -11.90 -8.63
N VAL A 121 -6.19 -10.62 -8.98
CA VAL A 121 -5.72 -10.14 -10.29
C VAL A 121 -4.21 -10.39 -10.42
N ASP A 122 -3.44 -10.12 -9.35
CA ASP A 122 -2.00 -10.34 -9.26
C ASP A 122 -1.65 -11.82 -9.51
N TYR A 123 -2.34 -12.73 -8.85
CA TYR A 123 -2.17 -14.16 -9.06
C TYR A 123 -2.39 -14.58 -10.53
N PHE A 124 -3.43 -14.05 -11.19
CA PHE A 124 -3.67 -14.34 -12.62
C PHE A 124 -2.61 -13.72 -13.52
N GLU A 125 -2.09 -12.55 -13.17
CA GLU A 125 -0.98 -11.91 -13.86
C GLU A 125 0.28 -12.77 -13.78
N ASP A 126 0.64 -13.26 -12.57
CA ASP A 126 1.79 -14.15 -12.37
C ASP A 126 1.70 -15.40 -13.25
N GLN A 127 0.52 -16.01 -13.36
CA GLN A 127 0.31 -17.16 -14.23
C GLN A 127 0.53 -16.80 -15.72
N ALA A 128 0.12 -15.59 -16.14
CA ALA A 128 0.38 -15.11 -17.50
C ALA A 128 1.87 -14.84 -17.73
N ILE A 129 2.57 -14.29 -16.72
CA ILE A 129 4.03 -14.07 -16.77
C ILE A 129 4.78 -15.41 -16.84
N PHE A 130 4.42 -16.41 -16.03
CA PHE A 130 5.01 -17.76 -16.14
C PHE A 130 4.83 -18.37 -17.52
N GLY A 131 3.64 -18.22 -18.12
CA GLY A 131 3.37 -18.62 -19.49
C GLY A 131 4.29 -17.93 -20.50
N ALA A 132 4.44 -16.59 -20.36
CA ALA A 132 5.29 -15.79 -21.23
C ALA A 132 6.79 -16.12 -21.07
N LEU A 133 7.25 -16.42 -19.86
CA LEU A 133 8.65 -16.81 -19.62
C LEU A 133 8.94 -18.21 -20.12
N SER A 134 7.94 -19.11 -20.20
CA SER A 134 8.13 -20.46 -20.75
C SER A 134 8.19 -20.48 -22.28
N ASP A 135 7.50 -19.55 -22.95
CA ASP A 135 7.52 -19.35 -24.41
C ASP A 135 7.52 -17.86 -24.77
N PRO A 136 8.70 -17.19 -24.68
CA PRO A 136 8.80 -15.75 -24.91
C PRO A 136 8.45 -15.30 -26.33
N ASP A 137 8.55 -16.21 -27.32
CA ASP A 137 8.25 -15.88 -28.70
C ASP A 137 6.74 -15.76 -28.99
N HIS A 138 5.92 -16.48 -28.25
CA HIS A 138 4.48 -16.48 -28.36
C HIS A 138 3.80 -15.86 -27.13
N ALA A 139 4.55 -15.07 -26.36
CA ALA A 139 4.03 -14.43 -25.13
C ALA A 139 2.85 -13.51 -25.44
N ASN A 140 1.75 -13.66 -24.69
CA ASN A 140 0.63 -12.73 -24.73
C ASN A 140 0.89 -11.51 -23.82
N ALA A 141 1.91 -10.71 -24.17
CA ALA A 141 2.37 -9.58 -23.40
C ALA A 141 1.26 -8.52 -23.15
N THR A 142 0.34 -8.35 -24.12
CA THR A 142 -0.78 -7.40 -23.96
C THR A 142 -1.73 -7.79 -22.82
N ASP A 143 -1.96 -9.08 -22.61
CA ASP A 143 -2.82 -9.54 -21.50
C ASP A 143 -2.11 -9.35 -20.15
N ILE A 144 -0.78 -9.56 -20.10
CA ILE A 144 0.02 -9.27 -18.90
C ILE A 144 -0.17 -7.79 -18.53
N SER A 145 0.14 -6.87 -19.44
CA SER A 145 0.06 -5.43 -19.14
C SER A 145 -1.36 -4.97 -18.79
N ARG A 146 -2.40 -5.49 -19.43
CA ARG A 146 -3.79 -5.16 -19.08
C ARG A 146 -4.14 -5.59 -17.68
N THR A 147 -3.78 -6.82 -17.30
CA THR A 147 -4.00 -7.36 -15.96
C THR A 147 -3.23 -6.54 -14.94
N SER A 148 -1.98 -6.18 -15.22
CA SER A 148 -1.15 -5.32 -14.38
C SER A 148 -1.76 -3.94 -14.16
N TYR A 149 -2.25 -3.28 -15.22
CA TYR A 149 -2.91 -1.97 -15.04
C TYR A 149 -4.15 -2.07 -14.14
N VAL A 150 -4.92 -3.16 -14.22
CA VAL A 150 -6.06 -3.39 -13.32
C VAL A 150 -5.57 -3.59 -11.89
N LYS A 151 -4.56 -4.45 -11.66
CA LYS A 151 -3.94 -4.69 -10.36
C LYS A 151 -3.45 -3.39 -9.74
N TRP A 152 -2.59 -2.66 -10.44
CA TRP A 152 -2.02 -1.40 -9.97
C TRP A 152 -3.11 -0.36 -9.67
N GLY A 153 -4.14 -0.26 -10.53
CA GLY A 153 -5.28 0.62 -10.29
C GLY A 153 -6.01 0.32 -9.00
N LEU A 154 -6.24 -0.96 -8.69
CA LEU A 154 -6.86 -1.41 -7.43
C LEU A 154 -5.98 -1.10 -6.22
N LEU A 155 -4.66 -1.34 -6.31
CA LEU A 155 -3.72 -1.04 -5.23
C LEU A 155 -3.61 0.47 -4.97
N TYR A 156 -3.61 1.30 -6.00
CA TYR A 156 -3.63 2.77 -5.84
C TYR A 156 -4.96 3.28 -5.27
N ALA A 157 -6.09 2.73 -5.69
CA ALA A 157 -7.39 3.04 -5.10
C ALA A 157 -7.44 2.65 -3.62
N MET A 158 -6.89 1.47 -3.28
CA MET A 158 -6.72 1.03 -1.90
C MET A 158 -5.85 2.02 -1.11
N LEU A 159 -4.71 2.47 -1.67
CA LEU A 159 -3.83 3.44 -1.04
C LEU A 159 -4.56 4.76 -0.71
N ALA A 160 -5.37 5.29 -1.64
CA ALA A 160 -6.18 6.47 -1.41
C ALA A 160 -7.17 6.28 -0.24
N CYS A 161 -7.68 5.06 -0.03
CA CYS A 161 -8.56 4.74 1.09
C CYS A 161 -7.87 4.78 2.46
N PHE A 162 -6.53 4.80 2.55
CA PHE A 162 -5.81 4.99 3.81
C PHE A 162 -5.78 6.45 4.29
N VAL A 163 -6.03 7.43 3.42
CA VAL A 163 -5.96 8.86 3.77
C VAL A 163 -6.77 9.22 5.02
N PRO A 164 -8.03 8.79 5.19
CA PRO A 164 -8.79 9.08 6.40
C PRO A 164 -8.18 8.49 7.67
N LEU A 165 -7.46 7.35 7.56
CA LEU A 165 -6.74 6.76 8.70
C LEU A 165 -5.58 7.65 9.13
N PHE A 166 -4.80 8.16 8.21
CA PHE A 166 -3.65 9.02 8.50
C PHE A 166 -4.09 10.37 9.08
N LEU A 167 -5.22 10.91 8.62
CA LEU A 167 -5.79 12.17 9.10
C LEU A 167 -6.56 12.03 10.41
N ARG A 168 -6.70 10.80 10.93
CA ARG A 168 -7.40 10.57 12.20
C ARG A 168 -6.77 11.37 13.33
N ARG A 169 -7.61 11.89 14.25
CA ARG A 169 -7.14 12.47 15.51
C ARG A 169 -6.58 11.38 16.43
N TRP A 170 -5.27 11.25 16.42
CA TRP A 170 -4.55 10.38 17.35
C TRP A 170 -4.44 11.06 18.71
N GLN A 171 -4.43 10.28 19.80
CA GLN A 171 -4.22 10.81 21.16
C GLN A 171 -2.84 11.49 21.28
N SER A 172 -1.82 10.92 20.62
CA SER A 172 -0.48 11.49 20.58
C SER A 172 -0.37 12.60 19.52
N ALA A 173 0.15 13.76 19.92
CA ALA A 173 0.45 14.87 19.01
C ALA A 173 1.44 14.46 17.90
N THR A 174 2.43 13.65 18.24
CA THR A 174 3.44 13.11 17.31
C THR A 174 2.79 12.31 16.17
N LEU A 175 1.83 11.44 16.50
CA LEU A 175 1.14 10.63 15.49
C LEU A 175 0.23 11.46 14.58
N ARG A 176 -0.34 12.57 15.09
CA ARG A 176 -1.10 13.53 14.27
C ARG A 176 -0.21 14.23 13.24
N VAL A 177 0.97 14.65 13.67
CA VAL A 177 1.94 15.32 12.80
C VAL A 177 2.50 14.37 11.74
N LEU A 178 2.85 13.15 12.14
CA LEU A 178 3.33 12.12 11.21
C LEU A 178 2.24 11.68 10.21
N GLY A 179 0.97 11.70 10.61
CA GLY A 179 -0.11 11.27 9.74
C GLY A 179 -0.30 12.17 8.50
N LEU A 180 -0.07 13.48 8.62
CA LEU A 180 -0.30 14.42 7.52
C LEU A 180 0.62 14.16 6.30
N PRO A 181 1.94 14.00 6.42
CA PRO A 181 2.80 13.65 5.29
C PRO A 181 2.36 12.36 4.60
N PHE A 182 2.01 11.33 5.39
CA PHE A 182 1.53 10.05 4.84
C PHE A 182 0.19 10.20 4.13
N ALA A 183 -0.73 11.03 4.66
CA ALA A 183 -2.00 11.31 4.00
C ALA A 183 -1.80 12.00 2.65
N VAL A 184 -0.94 13.02 2.59
CA VAL A 184 -0.62 13.74 1.36
C VAL A 184 0.04 12.79 0.35
N TYR A 185 1.05 12.02 0.79
CA TYR A 185 1.78 11.11 -0.08
C TYR A 185 0.89 9.98 -0.59
N ALA A 186 0.11 9.33 0.27
CA ALA A 186 -0.83 8.29 -0.12
C ALA A 186 -1.95 8.82 -1.02
N GLY A 187 -2.49 10.00 -0.72
CA GLY A 187 -3.53 10.63 -1.53
C GLY A 187 -3.02 11.00 -2.93
N PHE A 188 -1.85 11.65 -3.00
CA PHE A 188 -1.23 12.01 -4.27
C PHE A 188 -0.89 10.77 -5.08
N SER A 189 -0.15 9.80 -4.51
CA SER A 189 0.24 8.58 -5.21
C SER A 189 -0.96 7.71 -5.59
N GLY A 190 -1.98 7.64 -4.73
CA GLY A 190 -3.20 6.90 -5.02
C GLY A 190 -3.96 7.48 -6.21
N VAL A 191 -4.20 8.79 -6.22
CA VAL A 191 -4.94 9.44 -7.32
C VAL A 191 -4.13 9.43 -8.62
N THR A 192 -2.85 9.86 -8.57
CA THR A 192 -1.99 9.87 -9.77
C THR A 192 -1.73 8.47 -10.30
N GLY A 193 -1.58 7.47 -9.42
CA GLY A 193 -1.42 6.08 -9.81
C GLY A 193 -2.66 5.51 -10.53
N VAL A 194 -3.86 5.75 -10.01
CA VAL A 194 -5.10 5.37 -10.70
C VAL A 194 -5.17 6.02 -12.09
N LEU A 195 -4.92 7.33 -12.18
CA LEU A 195 -4.94 8.04 -13.46
C LEU A 195 -3.87 7.52 -14.43
N SER A 196 -2.70 7.12 -13.93
CA SER A 196 -1.61 6.53 -14.73
C SER A 196 -2.03 5.21 -15.38
N CYS A 197 -2.77 4.38 -14.62
CA CYS A 197 -3.29 3.12 -15.13
C CYS A 197 -4.31 3.35 -16.26
N PHE A 198 -5.21 4.31 -16.10
CA PHE A 198 -6.16 4.68 -17.15
C PHE A 198 -5.49 5.28 -18.39
N ALA A 199 -4.40 6.05 -18.20
CA ALA A 199 -3.62 6.61 -19.28
C ALA A 199 -2.67 5.61 -19.96
N GLY A 200 -2.51 4.40 -19.41
CA GLY A 200 -1.56 3.40 -19.89
C GLY A 200 -0.08 3.83 -19.77
N SER A 201 0.24 4.71 -18.80
CA SER A 201 1.58 5.27 -18.64
C SER A 201 2.42 4.42 -17.71
N ARG A 202 3.30 3.57 -18.26
CA ARG A 202 4.21 2.69 -17.51
C ARG A 202 5.10 3.46 -16.53
N GLN A 203 5.72 4.56 -16.99
CA GLN A 203 6.64 5.37 -16.19
C GLN A 203 5.94 6.02 -14.99
N LEU A 204 4.69 6.46 -15.16
CA LEU A 204 3.90 7.02 -14.06
C LEU A 204 3.45 5.94 -13.09
N VAL A 205 3.09 4.74 -13.55
CA VAL A 205 2.80 3.59 -12.67
C VAL A 205 4.02 3.26 -11.83
N GLU A 206 5.20 3.09 -12.44
CA GLU A 206 6.44 2.82 -11.73
C GLU A 206 6.79 3.92 -10.71
N SER A 207 6.71 5.20 -11.10
CA SER A 207 7.06 6.31 -10.21
C SER A 207 6.12 6.45 -9.02
N THR A 208 4.85 6.10 -9.16
CA THR A 208 3.85 6.16 -8.09
C THR A 208 3.81 4.90 -7.22
N ALA A 209 4.40 3.79 -7.65
CA ALA A 209 4.46 2.53 -6.91
C ALA A 209 5.08 2.68 -5.50
N THR A 210 6.06 3.57 -5.35
CA THR A 210 6.68 3.89 -4.06
C THR A 210 5.67 4.39 -3.03
N GLY A 211 4.54 4.97 -3.46
CA GLY A 211 3.46 5.42 -2.58
C GLY A 211 2.84 4.31 -1.74
N LEU A 212 2.88 3.06 -2.21
CA LEU A 212 2.42 1.90 -1.46
C LEU A 212 3.24 1.65 -0.18
N ALA A 213 4.44 2.21 -0.07
CA ALA A 213 5.20 2.18 1.17
C ALA A 213 4.61 3.08 2.29
N ALA A 214 3.74 4.05 1.97
CA ALA A 214 3.22 4.99 2.97
C ALA A 214 2.52 4.32 4.16
N PRO A 215 1.59 3.35 4.00
CA PRO A 215 1.01 2.62 5.12
C PRO A 215 2.06 1.82 5.92
N VAL A 216 3.02 1.21 5.24
CA VAL A 216 4.10 0.43 5.86
C VAL A 216 4.93 1.33 6.77
N LEU A 217 5.42 2.45 6.23
CA LEU A 217 6.22 3.43 6.97
C LEU A 217 5.42 4.09 8.09
N PHE A 218 4.10 4.25 7.93
CA PHE A 218 3.22 4.77 8.98
C PHE A 218 3.14 3.84 10.19
N PHE A 219 3.06 2.52 9.97
CA PHE A 219 2.97 1.55 11.08
C PHE A 219 4.32 1.27 11.75
N MET A 220 5.46 1.51 11.09
CA MET A 220 6.81 1.26 11.64
C MET A 220 7.10 2.00 12.96
N PRO A 221 6.81 3.31 13.10
CA PRO A 221 7.07 4.04 14.35
C PRO A 221 6.32 3.46 15.56
N PHE A 222 5.17 2.82 15.36
CA PHE A 222 4.44 2.21 16.47
C PHE A 222 5.18 1.06 17.16
N LEU A 223 6.12 0.41 16.47
CA LEU A 223 6.96 -0.63 17.10
C LEU A 223 7.99 -0.04 18.05
N ALA A 224 8.59 1.08 17.67
CA ALA A 224 9.52 1.81 18.56
C ALA A 224 8.78 2.36 19.80
N LEU A 225 7.47 2.64 19.68
CA LEU A 225 6.64 3.22 20.73
C LEU A 225 6.01 2.17 21.67
N PHE A 226 6.31 0.87 21.53
CA PHE A 226 5.82 -0.16 22.46
C PHE A 226 6.58 -0.18 23.80
N HIS A 227 7.72 0.48 23.92
CA HIS A 227 8.35 0.76 25.20
C HIS A 227 7.68 2.00 25.82
N GLU A 228 7.03 1.80 26.97
CA GLU A 228 6.26 2.86 27.67
C GLU A 228 7.05 4.14 27.93
N GLY A 229 8.39 4.07 28.06
CA GLY A 229 9.27 5.24 28.24
C GLY A 229 9.61 6.03 26.97
N ALA A 230 9.39 5.49 25.76
CA ALA A 230 9.75 6.19 24.53
C ALA A 230 8.71 7.26 24.14
N MET A 231 7.45 7.13 24.62
CA MET A 231 6.38 8.10 24.35
C MET A 231 6.60 9.44 25.03
N GLU A 232 7.21 9.46 26.23
CA GLU A 232 7.50 10.70 26.96
C GLU A 232 8.61 11.51 26.27
N GLY A 233 9.63 10.84 25.73
CA GLY A 233 10.72 11.47 24.99
C GLY A 233 10.31 12.16 23.69
N LEU A 234 9.21 11.72 23.05
CA LEU A 234 8.72 12.29 21.78
C LEU A 234 7.69 13.43 21.96
N ASN A 235 7.22 13.67 23.18
CA ASN A 235 6.27 14.75 23.47
C ASN A 235 6.85 16.15 23.21
N TRP A 236 8.17 16.31 23.18
CA TRP A 236 8.82 17.57 22.84
C TRP A 236 8.56 18.00 21.39
N LEU A 237 8.43 17.05 20.44
CA LEU A 237 8.09 17.36 19.05
C LEU A 237 6.71 18.04 18.92
N GLY A 238 5.74 17.63 19.74
CA GLY A 238 4.41 18.25 19.78
C GLY A 238 4.41 19.69 20.35
N ASN A 239 5.51 20.11 20.98
CA ASN A 239 5.67 21.44 21.55
C ASN A 239 6.34 22.47 20.61
N LEU A 240 6.80 22.02 19.42
CA LEU A 240 7.35 22.93 18.42
C LEU A 240 6.27 23.93 17.92
N PRO A 241 6.58 25.25 17.83
CA PRO A 241 5.58 26.30 17.52
C PRO A 241 4.80 26.07 16.21
N LEU A 242 5.49 25.61 15.15
CA LEU A 242 4.89 25.26 13.85
C LEU A 242 3.89 24.11 13.95
N LEU A 243 4.16 23.14 14.84
CA LEU A 243 3.31 21.98 15.04
C LEU A 243 2.10 22.30 15.91
N LYS A 244 2.18 23.30 16.82
CA LYS A 244 1.03 23.79 17.57
C LYS A 244 -0.04 24.38 16.65
N ILE A 245 0.33 25.07 15.57
CA ILE A 245 -0.60 25.63 14.59
C ILE A 245 -1.35 24.52 13.84
N LEU A 246 -0.66 23.44 13.43
CA LEU A 246 -1.26 22.28 12.78
C LEU A 246 -2.13 21.43 13.72
N ILE A 247 -1.81 21.44 15.03
CA ILE A 247 -2.54 20.71 16.06
C ILE A 247 -3.79 21.47 16.51
N SER A 248 -3.78 22.81 16.44
CA SER A 248 -4.88 23.70 16.87
C SER A 248 -5.97 23.91 15.81
N TRP A 249 -5.99 23.13 14.72
CA TRP A 249 -7.08 23.16 13.77
C TRP A 249 -8.42 23.01 14.50
N PRO A 250 -9.40 23.88 14.23
CA PRO A 250 -10.59 23.99 15.06
C PRO A 250 -11.31 22.66 15.23
N GLU A 251 -11.69 22.37 16.47
CA GLU A 251 -12.57 21.24 16.77
C GLU A 251 -13.87 21.40 16.01
N ILE A 252 -14.14 20.51 15.07
CA ILE A 252 -15.51 20.33 14.60
C ILE A 252 -16.29 19.81 15.82
N LYS A 253 -16.96 20.74 16.54
CA LYS A 253 -17.84 20.38 17.64
C LYS A 253 -18.91 19.48 17.06
N GLU A 254 -18.92 18.21 17.46
CA GLU A 254 -20.07 17.36 17.18
C GLU A 254 -21.31 18.05 17.78
N PRO A 255 -22.43 18.12 17.03
CA PRO A 255 -23.66 18.60 17.61
C PRO A 255 -23.98 17.71 18.82
N ARG A 256 -24.07 18.35 19.99
CA ARG A 256 -24.51 17.68 21.21
C ARG A 256 -25.86 17.01 20.91
N SER A 257 -25.94 15.72 21.09
CA SER A 257 -27.20 14.98 21.08
C SER A 257 -27.97 15.21 22.39
N ASP A 258 -28.33 16.49 22.65
CA ASP A 258 -29.14 16.84 23.81
C ASP A 258 -30.64 16.45 23.64
N ALA A 259 -30.96 15.62 22.64
CA ALA A 259 -32.32 15.22 22.32
C ALA A 259 -32.84 13.97 23.06
N ALA A 260 -32.09 13.44 24.03
CA ALA A 260 -32.49 12.19 24.71
C ALA A 260 -32.60 12.29 26.22
N ALA A 261 -33.11 13.41 26.77
CA ALA A 261 -33.43 13.46 28.18
C ALA A 261 -34.64 14.43 28.46
N ASN A 262 -35.83 14.01 28.03
CA ASN A 262 -37.05 14.59 28.61
C ASN A 262 -38.06 13.49 28.91
N PRO A 263 -37.98 12.85 30.06
CA PRO A 263 -39.07 12.00 30.55
C PRO A 263 -40.21 12.93 30.98
N ARG A 264 -41.22 13.11 30.12
CA ARG A 264 -42.47 13.75 30.49
C ARG A 264 -43.08 12.96 31.61
N THR A 265 -43.09 13.56 32.80
CA THR A 265 -44.01 13.32 33.89
C THR A 265 -45.43 13.29 33.36
N ARG A 266 -46.08 12.10 33.43
CA ARG A 266 -47.54 11.98 33.31
C ARG A 266 -48.14 12.23 34.69
N SER A 267 -48.85 13.32 34.78
CA SER A 267 -49.94 13.50 35.76
C SER A 267 -51.22 12.83 35.25
#